data_a4969ba7e96758e81e20e10854c40dd9
#
_entry.id   a4969ba7e96758e81e20e10854c40dd9
#
_cell.length_a   1.000
_cell.length_b   1.000
_cell.length_c   1.000
_cell.angle_alpha   90.00
_cell.angle_beta   90.00
_cell.angle_gamma   90.00
#
_symmetry.space_group_name_H-M   'P 1'
#
loop_
_entity.id
_entity.type
_entity.pdbx_description
1 polymer ?
#
loop_
_entity_poly.entity_id
_entity_poly.type
_entity_poly.pdbx_seq_one_letter_code
_entity_poly.pdbx_strand_id
1 'polypeptide(L)'
;MDSVHDRLVGMENSRVLVSGSTGFLGTALVAVLKEAGFSPARLLRSQRSFPEETFPWNPAESRLDPAHLEDFEAIIHLSGENVADGVWTRDKKHKILQSRIDSTRLLVEGLRRVSKKPAVLLCASAIGWYGNRGTEILPESEPCGRGFLADVAREWEKEACRAKEYGIRVIKLRL
;
A
#
# COMPACT_ATOMS: atom_id res chain seq x y z
N MET A 1 -14.58 11.48 -24.89
CA MET A 1 -13.68 10.59 -24.11
C MET A 1 -12.66 11.50 -23.46
N ASP A 2 -12.91 11.92 -22.21
CA ASP A 2 -11.91 12.70 -21.47
C ASP A 2 -10.69 11.82 -21.26
N SER A 3 -9.56 12.26 -21.77
CA SER A 3 -8.32 11.52 -21.64
C SER A 3 -7.94 11.47 -20.16
N VAL A 4 -7.25 10.40 -19.73
CA VAL A 4 -6.71 10.31 -18.37
C VAL A 4 -5.83 11.54 -18.07
N HIS A 5 -5.22 12.11 -19.10
CA HIS A 5 -4.40 13.32 -19.03
C HIS A 5 -5.22 14.54 -18.57
N ASP A 6 -6.45 14.74 -19.09
CA ASP A 6 -7.30 15.90 -18.74
C ASP A 6 -7.78 15.84 -17.27
N ARG A 7 -7.83 14.64 -16.68
CA ARG A 7 -8.21 14.46 -15.26
C ARG A 7 -7.05 14.69 -14.28
N LEU A 8 -5.81 14.71 -14.77
CA LEU A 8 -4.61 14.99 -13.97
C LEU A 8 -4.25 16.48 -13.95
N VAL A 9 -4.85 17.27 -14.84
CA VAL A 9 -4.71 18.73 -14.85
C VAL A 9 -5.25 19.30 -13.53
N GLY A 10 -4.37 19.93 -12.75
CA GLY A 10 -4.68 20.44 -11.40
C GLY A 10 -4.15 19.58 -10.26
N MET A 11 -3.61 18.37 -10.52
CA MET A 11 -2.92 17.54 -9.53
C MET A 11 -1.39 17.63 -9.62
N GLU A 12 -0.88 18.50 -10.49
CA GLU A 12 0.56 18.77 -10.58
C GLU A 12 1.11 19.20 -9.23
N ASN A 13 2.27 18.68 -8.86
CA ASN A 13 2.92 18.86 -7.57
C ASN A 13 2.18 18.24 -6.35
N SER A 14 1.08 17.51 -6.55
CA SER A 14 0.43 16.80 -5.45
C SER A 14 1.41 15.81 -4.82
N ARG A 15 1.52 15.87 -3.49
CA ARG A 15 2.42 15.01 -2.73
C ARG A 15 1.82 13.61 -2.58
N VAL A 16 2.60 12.59 -2.93
CA VAL A 16 2.21 11.17 -2.84
C VAL A 16 3.24 10.41 -2.02
N LEU A 17 2.83 9.83 -0.90
CA LEU A 17 3.70 9.00 -0.07
C LEU A 17 3.65 7.55 -0.52
N VAL A 18 4.80 6.93 -0.75
CA VAL A 18 4.92 5.54 -1.20
C VAL A 18 5.69 4.70 -0.18
N SER A 19 5.03 3.72 0.43
CA SER A 19 5.70 2.67 1.18
C SER A 19 6.01 1.46 0.29
N GLY A 20 7.09 0.73 0.58
CA GLY A 20 7.56 -0.33 -0.33
C GLY A 20 8.18 0.21 -1.63
N SER A 21 8.54 1.48 -1.65
CA SER A 21 9.07 2.24 -2.79
C SER A 21 10.42 1.74 -3.32
N THR A 22 11.09 0.83 -2.62
CA THR A 22 12.35 0.19 -3.04
C THR A 22 12.15 -1.20 -3.64
N GLY A 23 10.94 -1.71 -3.64
CA GLY A 23 10.56 -2.97 -4.28
C GLY A 23 10.38 -2.83 -5.80
N PHE A 24 10.11 -3.96 -6.46
CA PHE A 24 9.93 -4.02 -7.91
C PHE A 24 8.89 -3.02 -8.43
N LEU A 25 7.66 -3.09 -7.90
CA LEU A 25 6.58 -2.17 -8.29
C LEU A 25 6.83 -0.75 -7.80
N GLY A 26 7.32 -0.59 -6.55
CA GLY A 26 7.50 0.71 -5.95
C GLY A 26 8.53 1.58 -6.66
N THR A 27 9.62 0.96 -7.15
CA THR A 27 10.65 1.69 -7.90
C THR A 27 10.10 2.23 -9.22
N ALA A 28 9.39 1.39 -9.97
CA ALA A 28 8.76 1.80 -11.23
C ALA A 28 7.67 2.87 -10.99
N LEU A 29 6.84 2.67 -9.96
CA LEU A 29 5.76 3.61 -9.62
C LEU A 29 6.30 5.01 -9.28
N VAL A 30 7.36 5.12 -8.49
CA VAL A 30 7.94 6.42 -8.15
C VAL A 30 8.46 7.15 -9.39
N ALA A 31 9.07 6.44 -10.35
CA ALA A 31 9.48 7.03 -11.62
C ALA A 31 8.28 7.58 -12.42
N VAL A 32 7.24 6.77 -12.58
CA VAL A 32 6.01 7.16 -13.30
C VAL A 32 5.30 8.34 -12.62
N LEU A 33 5.24 8.37 -11.29
CA LEU A 33 4.66 9.50 -10.55
C LEU A 33 5.40 10.80 -10.83
N LYS A 34 6.73 10.78 -10.89
CA LYS A 34 7.55 11.96 -11.22
C LYS A 34 7.32 12.42 -12.66
N GLU A 35 7.32 11.48 -13.61
CA GLU A 35 7.03 11.78 -15.01
C GLU A 35 5.63 12.38 -15.22
N ALA A 36 4.67 11.96 -14.40
CA ALA A 36 3.31 12.49 -14.39
C ALA A 36 3.15 13.81 -13.61
N GLY A 37 4.23 14.42 -13.13
CA GLY A 37 4.22 15.73 -12.46
C GLY A 37 3.86 15.68 -10.97
N PHE A 38 3.77 14.50 -10.35
CA PHE A 38 3.56 14.38 -8.90
C PHE A 38 4.88 14.58 -8.12
N SER A 39 4.75 14.89 -6.84
CA SER A 39 5.86 14.98 -5.88
C SER A 39 5.87 13.74 -4.97
N PRO A 40 6.48 12.61 -5.39
CA PRO A 40 6.53 11.41 -4.57
C PRO A 40 7.51 11.56 -3.42
N ALA A 41 7.11 11.05 -2.24
CA ALA A 41 7.96 10.83 -1.08
C ALA A 41 7.98 9.34 -0.72
N ARG A 42 9.02 8.91 0.00
CA ARG A 42 9.23 7.49 0.33
C ARG A 42 9.15 7.24 1.82
N LEU A 43 8.39 6.22 2.22
CA LEU A 43 8.39 5.70 3.58
C LEU A 43 9.30 4.47 3.65
N LEU A 44 10.44 4.58 4.35
CA LEU A 44 11.54 3.62 4.30
C LEU A 44 11.80 2.95 5.66
N ARG A 45 12.10 1.64 5.63
CA ARG A 45 12.51 0.87 6.83
C ARG A 45 13.98 1.04 7.18
N SER A 46 14.80 1.43 6.24
CA SER A 46 16.24 1.65 6.43
C SER A 46 16.65 3.00 5.88
N GLN A 47 17.66 3.62 6.50
CA GLN A 47 18.23 4.85 5.98
C GLN A 47 18.90 4.59 4.64
N ARG A 48 18.33 5.15 3.59
CA ARG A 48 18.89 5.21 2.24
C ARG A 48 18.66 6.61 1.72
N SER A 49 19.64 7.13 0.99
CA SER A 49 19.53 8.43 0.32
C SER A 49 18.83 8.24 -1.02
N PHE A 50 17.83 9.05 -1.27
CA PHE A 50 17.12 9.17 -2.54
C PHE A 50 16.96 10.65 -2.90
N PRO A 51 16.77 11.00 -4.19
CA PRO A 51 16.45 12.37 -4.58
C PRO A 51 15.11 12.85 -4.01
N GLU A 52 14.17 11.93 -3.81
CA GLU A 52 12.85 12.21 -3.23
C GLU A 52 12.96 12.35 -1.70
N GLU A 53 11.99 13.08 -1.14
CA GLU A 53 11.83 13.16 0.31
C GLU A 53 11.65 11.79 0.93
N THR A 54 12.30 11.53 2.07
CA THR A 54 12.26 10.22 2.71
C THR A 54 11.91 10.33 4.18
N PHE A 55 11.04 9.42 4.64
CA PHE A 55 10.61 9.32 6.02
C PHE A 55 10.90 7.94 6.59
N PRO A 56 11.47 7.85 7.79
CA PRO A 56 11.74 6.57 8.44
C PRO A 56 10.48 5.98 9.07
N TRP A 57 10.33 4.66 8.99
CA TRP A 57 9.39 3.88 9.77
C TRP A 57 9.91 2.47 10.05
N ASN A 58 9.38 1.81 11.07
CA ASN A 58 9.69 0.42 11.36
C ASN A 58 8.45 -0.33 11.86
N PRO A 59 7.71 -1.03 10.98
CA PRO A 59 6.53 -1.79 11.38
C PRO A 59 6.81 -2.90 12.40
N ALA A 60 7.99 -3.52 12.35
CA ALA A 60 8.35 -4.57 13.32
C ALA A 60 8.50 -4.05 14.75
N GLU A 61 8.85 -2.78 14.89
CA GLU A 61 8.98 -2.10 16.19
C GLU A 61 7.80 -1.16 16.47
N SER A 62 6.75 -1.21 15.66
CA SER A 62 5.58 -0.31 15.72
C SER A 62 5.97 1.17 15.74
N ARG A 63 7.04 1.54 15.02
CA ARG A 63 7.62 2.89 15.01
C ARG A 63 7.27 3.62 13.72
N LEU A 64 6.45 4.66 13.85
CA LEU A 64 6.10 5.62 12.81
C LEU A 64 5.71 6.94 13.50
N ASP A 65 6.37 8.02 13.12
CA ASP A 65 5.93 9.36 13.51
C ASP A 65 4.75 9.77 12.62
N PRO A 66 3.56 10.05 13.19
CA PRO A 66 2.42 10.51 12.42
C PRO A 66 2.67 11.78 11.61
N ALA A 67 3.59 12.65 12.05
CA ALA A 67 3.96 13.86 11.30
C ALA A 67 4.53 13.53 9.90
N HIS A 68 5.09 12.34 9.71
CA HIS A 68 5.57 11.86 8.42
C HIS A 68 4.45 11.49 7.43
N LEU A 69 3.19 11.56 7.86
CA LEU A 69 2.01 11.27 7.05
C LEU A 69 1.18 12.51 6.74
N GLU A 70 1.62 13.68 7.21
CA GLU A 70 0.89 14.94 7.00
C GLU A 70 1.06 15.50 5.59
N ASP A 71 0.04 16.18 5.10
CA ASP A 71 0.08 16.94 3.84
C ASP A 71 0.30 16.08 2.58
N PHE A 72 -0.11 14.84 2.57
CA PHE A 72 -0.16 14.03 1.37
C PHE A 72 -1.58 13.98 0.80
N GLU A 73 -1.71 14.14 -0.52
CA GLU A 73 -2.96 13.95 -1.23
C GLU A 73 -3.34 12.47 -1.32
N ALA A 74 -2.34 11.63 -1.53
CA ALA A 74 -2.50 10.18 -1.60
C ALA A 74 -1.38 9.44 -0.90
N ILE A 75 -1.70 8.27 -0.37
CA ILE A 75 -0.71 7.32 0.14
C ILE A 75 -0.86 6.00 -0.61
N ILE A 76 0.25 5.47 -1.11
CA ILE A 76 0.33 4.19 -1.82
C ILE A 76 1.13 3.21 -0.97
N HIS A 77 0.45 2.19 -0.46
CA HIS A 77 1.03 1.20 0.44
C HIS A 77 1.30 -0.12 -0.30
N LEU A 78 2.58 -0.37 -0.61
CA LEU A 78 3.07 -1.56 -1.32
C LEU A 78 3.95 -2.47 -0.45
N SER A 79 4.09 -2.16 0.84
CA SER A 79 4.98 -2.89 1.72
C SER A 79 4.44 -4.29 2.05
N GLY A 80 5.34 -5.27 2.02
CA GLY A 80 5.05 -6.65 2.40
C GLY A 80 6.28 -7.53 2.21
N GLU A 81 6.32 -8.64 2.92
CA GLU A 81 7.35 -9.67 2.74
C GLU A 81 7.20 -10.32 1.36
N ASN A 82 8.32 -10.57 0.68
CA ASN A 82 8.32 -11.19 -0.63
C ASN A 82 7.78 -12.64 -0.56
N VAL A 83 6.71 -12.92 -1.29
CA VAL A 83 6.08 -14.25 -1.34
C VAL A 83 6.84 -15.25 -2.20
N ALA A 84 7.64 -14.76 -3.17
CA ALA A 84 8.40 -15.60 -4.09
C ALA A 84 9.76 -16.03 -3.53
N ASP A 85 10.15 -15.52 -2.35
CA ASP A 85 11.45 -15.76 -1.76
C ASP A 85 11.42 -16.97 -0.84
N GLY A 86 12.10 -18.05 -1.24
CA GLY A 86 12.31 -19.29 -0.48
C GLY A 86 11.07 -20.20 -0.38
N VAL A 87 11.25 -21.27 0.42
CA VAL A 87 10.21 -22.28 0.66
C VAL A 87 9.19 -21.77 1.70
N TRP A 88 7.93 -22.07 1.48
CA TRP A 88 6.82 -21.65 2.36
C TRP A 88 6.71 -22.53 3.63
N THR A 89 7.69 -22.40 4.50
CA THR A 89 7.64 -22.96 5.85
C THR A 89 6.56 -22.27 6.69
N ARG A 90 6.26 -22.82 7.88
CA ARG A 90 5.34 -22.17 8.83
C ARG A 90 5.79 -20.74 9.17
N ASP A 91 7.10 -20.55 9.40
CA ASP A 91 7.67 -19.25 9.74
C ASP A 91 7.60 -18.27 8.56
N LYS A 92 7.86 -18.74 7.33
CA LYS A 92 7.72 -17.89 6.13
C LYS A 92 6.28 -17.45 5.93
N LYS A 93 5.31 -18.36 6.07
CA LYS A 93 3.88 -18.01 6.00
C LYS A 93 3.49 -17.00 7.08
N HIS A 94 3.97 -17.18 8.31
CA HIS A 94 3.74 -16.22 9.37
C HIS A 94 4.32 -14.83 9.02
N LYS A 95 5.56 -14.75 8.55
CA LYS A 95 6.19 -13.50 8.11
C LYS A 95 5.41 -12.83 6.96
N ILE A 96 4.94 -13.61 5.97
CA ILE A 96 4.13 -13.10 4.86
C ILE A 96 2.85 -12.43 5.38
N LEU A 97 2.16 -13.07 6.31
CA LEU A 97 0.93 -12.54 6.90
C LEU A 97 1.20 -11.32 7.76
N GLN A 98 2.09 -11.45 8.76
CA GLN A 98 2.32 -10.41 9.76
C GLN A 98 2.92 -9.14 9.14
N SER A 99 3.86 -9.26 8.20
CA SER A 99 4.45 -8.09 7.56
C SER A 99 3.41 -7.18 6.91
N ARG A 100 2.32 -7.74 6.39
CA ARG A 100 1.22 -7.00 5.76
C ARG A 100 0.29 -6.39 6.79
N ILE A 101 -0.12 -7.19 7.77
CA ILE A 101 -1.01 -6.75 8.84
C ILE A 101 -0.34 -5.63 9.65
N ASP A 102 0.89 -5.86 10.14
CA ASP A 102 1.55 -4.92 11.05
C ASP A 102 1.90 -3.60 10.33
N SER A 103 2.40 -3.68 9.10
CA SER A 103 2.70 -2.47 8.34
C SER A 103 1.45 -1.66 7.99
N THR A 104 0.37 -2.32 7.60
CA THR A 104 -0.89 -1.65 7.26
C THR A 104 -1.55 -1.06 8.51
N ARG A 105 -1.58 -1.83 9.61
CA ARG A 105 -2.10 -1.37 10.90
C ARG A 105 -1.36 -0.13 11.39
N LEU A 106 -0.03 -0.18 11.40
CA LEU A 106 0.79 0.95 11.84
C LEU A 106 0.53 2.20 10.99
N LEU A 107 0.43 2.04 9.67
CA LEU A 107 0.11 3.14 8.76
C LEU A 107 -1.27 3.73 9.05
N VAL A 108 -2.30 2.90 9.18
CA VAL A 108 -3.68 3.33 9.45
C VAL A 108 -3.81 3.99 10.83
N GLU A 109 -3.15 3.46 11.85
CA GLU A 109 -3.11 4.09 13.18
C GLU A 109 -2.38 5.45 13.16
N GLY A 110 -1.32 5.58 12.35
CA GLY A 110 -0.68 6.87 12.08
C GLY A 110 -1.65 7.85 11.44
N LEU A 111 -2.35 7.42 10.38
CA LEU A 111 -3.34 8.23 9.66
C LEU A 111 -4.51 8.70 10.53
N ARG A 112 -4.87 7.95 11.57
CA ARG A 112 -5.85 8.39 12.56
C ARG A 112 -5.45 9.69 13.24
N ARG A 113 -4.13 9.88 13.47
CA ARG A 113 -3.55 10.96 14.28
C ARG A 113 -3.22 12.23 13.48
N VAL A 114 -3.15 12.14 12.13
CA VAL A 114 -2.83 13.31 11.32
C VAL A 114 -4.01 14.28 11.25
N SER A 115 -3.71 15.56 11.20
CA SER A 115 -4.70 16.62 11.09
C SER A 115 -5.25 16.74 9.68
N LYS A 116 -4.35 16.74 8.68
CA LYS A 116 -4.68 16.79 7.27
C LYS A 116 -4.51 15.41 6.63
N LYS A 117 -5.61 14.70 6.56
CA LYS A 117 -5.65 13.33 6.05
C LYS A 117 -5.55 13.29 4.53
N PRO A 118 -4.92 12.25 3.96
CA PRO A 118 -4.95 12.05 2.51
C PRO A 118 -6.37 11.77 2.03
N ALA A 119 -6.68 12.20 0.81
CA ALA A 119 -7.96 11.91 0.18
C ALA A 119 -8.12 10.40 -0.10
N VAL A 120 -7.01 9.70 -0.36
CA VAL A 120 -7.03 8.29 -0.74
C VAL A 120 -5.84 7.50 -0.19
N LEU A 121 -6.12 6.28 0.27
CA LEU A 121 -5.15 5.22 0.54
C LEU A 121 -5.31 4.12 -0.53
N LEU A 122 -4.31 3.99 -1.41
CA LEU A 122 -4.20 2.85 -2.32
C LEU A 122 -3.36 1.79 -1.61
N CYS A 123 -3.97 0.67 -1.29
CA CYS A 123 -3.29 -0.44 -0.62
C CYS A 123 -3.14 -1.62 -1.57
N ALA A 124 -1.93 -2.14 -1.71
CA ALA A 124 -1.73 -3.40 -2.41
C ALA A 124 -2.55 -4.52 -1.74
N SER A 125 -3.04 -5.41 -2.54
CA SER A 125 -3.64 -6.68 -2.20
C SER A 125 -3.14 -7.72 -3.22
N ALA A 126 -3.80 -8.83 -3.38
CA ALA A 126 -3.36 -9.87 -4.30
C ALA A 126 -4.55 -10.60 -4.95
N ILE A 127 -4.36 -11.07 -6.20
CA ILE A 127 -5.30 -11.99 -6.86
C ILE A 127 -5.52 -13.27 -6.04
N GLY A 128 -4.60 -13.59 -5.13
CA GLY A 128 -4.78 -14.65 -4.13
C GLY A 128 -6.04 -14.53 -3.29
N TRP A 129 -6.66 -13.35 -3.22
CA TRP A 129 -8.00 -13.11 -2.65
C TRP A 129 -9.02 -14.13 -3.12
N TYR A 130 -9.00 -14.44 -4.41
CA TYR A 130 -10.03 -15.30 -5.02
C TYR A 130 -9.82 -16.80 -4.74
N GLY A 131 -8.61 -17.21 -4.28
CA GLY A 131 -8.26 -18.62 -4.14
C GLY A 131 -8.13 -19.32 -5.50
N ASN A 132 -8.24 -20.64 -5.49
CA ASN A 132 -8.23 -21.42 -6.74
C ASN A 132 -9.67 -21.62 -7.25
N ARG A 133 -9.99 -20.99 -8.36
CA ARG A 133 -11.29 -21.02 -9.05
C ARG A 133 -11.19 -21.56 -10.47
N GLY A 134 -10.10 -22.27 -10.79
CA GLY A 134 -9.88 -22.86 -12.12
C GLY A 134 -9.84 -21.79 -13.23
N THR A 135 -10.72 -21.93 -14.23
CA THR A 135 -10.80 -21.05 -15.40
C THR A 135 -11.92 -20.00 -15.31
N GLU A 136 -12.50 -19.81 -14.13
CA GLU A 136 -13.57 -18.83 -13.96
C GLU A 136 -13.07 -17.40 -14.18
N ILE A 137 -13.89 -16.57 -14.84
CA ILE A 137 -13.64 -15.13 -14.92
C ILE A 137 -14.15 -14.50 -13.63
N LEU A 138 -13.27 -13.87 -12.89
CA LEU A 138 -13.53 -13.36 -11.55
C LEU A 138 -13.47 -11.82 -11.53
N PRO A 139 -14.62 -11.15 -11.52
CA PRO A 139 -14.67 -9.70 -11.32
C PRO A 139 -14.32 -9.34 -9.87
N GLU A 140 -14.00 -8.04 -9.62
CA GLU A 140 -13.61 -7.55 -8.30
C GLU A 140 -14.67 -7.70 -7.22
N SER A 141 -15.94 -7.88 -7.61
CA SER A 141 -17.08 -8.11 -6.71
C SER A 141 -17.11 -9.51 -6.11
N GLU A 142 -16.36 -10.46 -6.68
CA GLU A 142 -16.34 -11.84 -6.19
C GLU A 142 -15.86 -11.94 -4.74
N PRO A 143 -16.49 -12.80 -3.94
CA PRO A 143 -16.14 -12.99 -2.54
C PRO A 143 -14.72 -13.59 -2.40
N CYS A 144 -14.17 -13.44 -1.19
CA CYS A 144 -12.91 -14.07 -0.84
C CYS A 144 -12.99 -15.59 -0.94
N GLY A 145 -12.03 -16.17 -1.63
CA GLY A 145 -11.89 -17.62 -1.75
C GLY A 145 -11.30 -18.28 -0.50
N ARG A 146 -10.71 -19.46 -0.68
CA ARG A 146 -10.14 -20.27 0.39
C ARG A 146 -8.64 -20.47 0.19
N GLY A 147 -7.92 -20.68 1.29
CA GLY A 147 -6.49 -20.99 1.30
C GLY A 147 -5.65 -19.87 1.87
N PHE A 148 -4.38 -20.19 2.12
CA PHE A 148 -3.46 -19.29 2.83
C PHE A 148 -3.36 -17.88 2.19
N LEU A 149 -3.23 -17.78 0.86
CA LEU A 149 -3.14 -16.47 0.20
C LEU A 149 -4.44 -15.69 0.26
N ALA A 150 -5.60 -16.39 0.20
CA ALA A 150 -6.89 -15.75 0.37
C ALA A 150 -7.04 -15.20 1.80
N ASP A 151 -6.63 -15.96 2.80
CA ASP A 151 -6.62 -15.51 4.20
C ASP A 151 -5.70 -14.30 4.40
N VAL A 152 -4.50 -14.33 3.80
CA VAL A 152 -3.56 -13.19 3.83
C VAL A 152 -4.20 -11.94 3.21
N ALA A 153 -4.76 -12.05 2.02
CA ALA A 153 -5.38 -10.93 1.32
C ALA A 153 -6.59 -10.37 2.10
N ARG A 154 -7.41 -11.25 2.68
CA ARG A 154 -8.57 -10.87 3.49
C ARG A 154 -8.17 -10.04 4.73
N GLU A 155 -7.22 -10.53 5.50
CA GLU A 155 -6.77 -9.81 6.71
C GLU A 155 -6.06 -8.49 6.34
N TRP A 156 -5.29 -8.49 5.25
CA TRP A 156 -4.64 -7.29 4.74
C TRP A 156 -5.65 -6.22 4.33
N GLU A 157 -6.64 -6.58 3.48
CA GLU A 157 -7.70 -5.66 3.05
C GLU A 157 -8.56 -5.17 4.22
N LYS A 158 -8.80 -6.02 5.23
CA LYS A 158 -9.50 -5.65 6.46
C LYS A 158 -8.78 -4.54 7.22
N GLU A 159 -7.47 -4.66 7.43
CA GLU A 159 -6.68 -3.61 8.10
C GLU A 159 -6.68 -2.31 7.29
N ALA A 160 -6.50 -2.37 5.97
CA ALA A 160 -6.53 -1.19 5.12
C ALA A 160 -7.90 -0.48 5.16
N CYS A 161 -9.00 -1.25 5.18
CA CYS A 161 -10.35 -0.70 5.19
C CYS A 161 -10.67 0.11 6.46
N ARG A 162 -9.95 -0.08 7.57
CA ARG A 162 -10.12 0.75 8.78
C ARG A 162 -9.87 2.25 8.53
N ALA A 163 -9.06 2.59 7.52
CA ALA A 163 -8.84 3.99 7.16
C ALA A 163 -10.12 4.72 6.73
N LYS A 164 -11.16 3.99 6.30
CA LYS A 164 -12.48 4.57 5.97
C LYS A 164 -13.16 5.22 7.17
N GLU A 165 -12.91 4.71 8.38
CA GLU A 165 -13.45 5.26 9.64
C GLU A 165 -12.95 6.69 9.90
N TYR A 166 -11.86 7.07 9.24
CA TYR A 166 -11.23 8.41 9.36
C TYR A 166 -11.53 9.29 8.15
N GLY A 167 -12.48 8.91 7.30
CA GLY A 167 -12.88 9.67 6.12
C GLY A 167 -11.96 9.49 4.91
N ILE A 168 -11.04 8.53 4.93
CA ILE A 168 -10.09 8.27 3.84
C ILE A 168 -10.71 7.26 2.86
N ARG A 169 -10.73 7.59 1.57
CA ARG A 169 -11.11 6.63 0.53
C ARG A 169 -10.06 5.52 0.42
N VAL A 170 -10.48 4.27 0.48
CA VAL A 170 -9.56 3.10 0.37
C VAL A 170 -9.77 2.40 -0.95
N ILE A 171 -8.69 2.25 -1.72
CA ILE A 171 -8.63 1.46 -2.96
C ILE A 171 -7.72 0.27 -2.72
N LYS A 172 -8.20 -0.93 -3.04
CA LYS A 172 -7.46 -2.18 -2.90
C LYS A 172 -7.01 -2.64 -4.28
N LEU A 173 -5.70 -2.79 -4.47
CA LEU A 173 -5.09 -3.19 -5.73
C LEU A 173 -4.75 -4.68 -5.67
N ARG A 174 -5.60 -5.54 -6.21
CA ARG A 174 -5.38 -7.00 -6.28
C ARG A 174 -4.47 -7.34 -7.44
N LEU A 175 -3.17 -7.29 -7.18
CA LEU A 175 -2.08 -7.50 -8.13
C LEU A 175 -1.68 -8.99 -8.23
#